data_a4243bb972bdc18fcb01e2704b54e2d5
#
_entry.id   a4243bb972bdc18fcb01e2704b54e2d5
#
_cell.length_a   1.000
_cell.length_b   1.000
_cell.length_c   1.000
_cell.angle_alpha   90.00
_cell.angle_beta   90.00
_cell.angle_gamma   90.00
#
_symmetry.space_group_name_H-M   'P 1'
#
loop_
_entity.id
_entity.type
_entity.pdbx_description
1 polymer ?
#
loop_
_entity_poly.entity_id
_entity_poly.type
_entity_poly.pdbx_seq_one_letter_code
_entity_poly.pdbx_strand_id
1 'polypeptide(L)'
;ERLDVIRDILRAIRENRKIKPTRLLYASNLSPQMFKEYVNELISKGFIVIKTDEQDKKTIILTKKGNDFIEEYHVIERFIENFGL
;
A
#
# COMPACT_ATOMS: atom_id res chain seq x y z
N GLU A 1 13.25 -4.94 -1.47
CA GLU A 1 13.54 -3.76 -0.69
C GLU A 1 12.32 -3.21 0.02
N ARG A 2 12.55 -2.61 1.16
CA ARG A 2 11.47 -2.11 2.00
C ARG A 2 10.57 -1.10 1.29
N LEU A 3 11.17 -0.09 0.64
CA LEU A 3 10.38 0.94 -0.03
C LEU A 3 9.64 0.41 -1.24
N ASP A 4 10.23 -0.55 -1.95
CA ASP A 4 9.56 -1.19 -3.07
C ASP A 4 8.33 -1.97 -2.61
N VAL A 5 8.44 -2.65 -1.46
CA VAL A 5 7.30 -3.39 -0.91
C VAL A 5 6.18 -2.43 -0.52
N ILE A 6 6.52 -1.33 0.14
CA ILE A 6 5.53 -0.31 0.53
C ILE A 6 4.85 0.25 -0.71
N ARG A 7 5.63 0.61 -1.74
CA ARG A 7 5.08 1.10 -2.99
C ARG A 7 4.09 0.11 -3.59
N ASP A 8 4.48 -1.17 -3.64
CA ASP A 8 3.62 -2.19 -4.25
C ASP A 8 2.32 -2.38 -3.48
N ILE A 9 2.40 -2.38 -2.15
CA ILE A 9 1.19 -2.48 -1.32
C ILE A 9 0.26 -1.29 -1.57
N LEU A 10 0.81 -0.08 -1.55
CA LEU A 10 0.00 1.13 -1.73
C LEU A 10 -0.60 1.19 -3.13
N ARG A 11 0.15 0.79 -4.17
CA ARG A 11 -0.36 0.73 -5.54
C ARG A 11 -1.50 -0.27 -5.68
N ALA A 12 -1.38 -1.44 -5.03
CA ALA A 12 -2.45 -2.44 -5.08
C ALA A 12 -3.74 -1.89 -4.47
N ILE A 13 -3.62 -1.15 -3.37
CA ILE A 13 -4.78 -0.52 -2.74
C ILE A 13 -5.39 0.53 -3.67
N ARG A 14 -4.55 1.37 -4.29
CA ARG A 14 -5.03 2.42 -5.18
C ARG A 14 -5.75 1.87 -6.40
N GLU A 15 -5.21 0.81 -7.00
CA GLU A 15 -5.81 0.20 -8.19
C GLU A 15 -7.16 -0.40 -7.92
N ASN A 16 -7.38 -0.87 -6.69
CA ASN A 16 -8.64 -1.48 -6.31
C ASN A 16 -9.58 -0.52 -5.59
N ARG A 17 -9.16 0.74 -5.41
CA ARG A 17 -9.84 1.80 -4.65
C ARG A 17 -9.99 1.47 -3.18
N LYS A 18 -10.49 0.29 -2.88
CA LYS A 18 -10.55 -0.30 -1.55
C LYS A 18 -10.36 -1.79 -1.73
N ILE A 19 -9.73 -2.44 -0.77
CA ILE A 19 -9.37 -3.85 -0.93
C ILE A 19 -9.55 -4.56 0.41
N LYS A 20 -10.00 -5.82 0.36
CA LYS A 20 -10.09 -6.64 1.56
C LYS A 20 -8.69 -7.06 2.00
N PRO A 21 -8.46 -7.14 3.33
CA PRO A 21 -7.15 -7.50 3.83
C PRO A 21 -6.60 -8.82 3.28
N THR A 22 -7.44 -9.84 3.16
CA THR A 22 -6.99 -11.14 2.63
C THR A 22 -6.56 -11.03 1.17
N ARG A 23 -7.28 -10.25 0.39
CA ARG A 23 -6.93 -10.06 -1.01
C ARG A 23 -5.61 -9.30 -1.15
N LEU A 24 -5.39 -8.30 -0.30
CA LEU A 24 -4.16 -7.55 -0.31
C LEU A 24 -2.98 -8.43 0.10
N LEU A 25 -3.18 -9.31 1.07
CA LEU A 25 -2.16 -10.27 1.48
C LEU A 25 -1.69 -11.09 0.29
N TYR A 26 -2.62 -11.67 -0.46
CA TYR A 26 -2.26 -12.47 -1.63
C TYR A 26 -1.57 -11.63 -2.70
N ALA A 27 -2.05 -10.41 -2.92
CA ALA A 27 -1.45 -9.53 -3.93
C ALA A 27 -0.05 -9.08 -3.54
N SER A 28 0.26 -9.00 -2.26
CA SER A 28 1.54 -8.51 -1.77
C SER A 28 2.67 -9.52 -1.91
N ASN A 29 2.32 -10.81 -2.05
CA ASN A 29 3.32 -11.87 -2.15
C ASN A 29 4.20 -11.99 -0.91
N LEU A 30 3.72 -11.50 0.23
CA LEU A 30 4.44 -11.54 1.50
C LEU A 30 3.93 -12.67 2.36
N SER A 31 4.75 -13.11 3.32
CA SER A 31 4.25 -14.01 4.36
C SER A 31 3.22 -13.26 5.21
N PRO A 32 2.28 -13.99 5.85
CA PRO A 32 1.30 -13.33 6.72
C PRO A 32 1.94 -12.48 7.82
N GLN A 33 3.05 -12.93 8.38
CA GLN A 33 3.75 -12.19 9.42
C GLN A 33 4.31 -10.87 8.91
N MET A 34 5.01 -10.90 7.79
CA MET A 34 5.57 -9.69 7.20
C MET A 34 4.48 -8.74 6.74
N PHE A 35 3.41 -9.28 6.14
CA PHE A 35 2.28 -8.47 5.71
C PHE A 35 1.69 -7.70 6.89
N LYS A 36 1.48 -8.38 8.00
CA LYS A 36 0.92 -7.75 9.20
C LYS A 36 1.81 -6.61 9.68
N GLU A 37 3.12 -6.82 9.67
CA GLU A 37 4.06 -5.79 10.12
C GLU A 37 4.02 -4.56 9.22
N TYR A 38 4.01 -4.76 7.89
CA TYR A 38 3.93 -3.63 6.96
C TYR A 38 2.61 -2.89 7.09
N VAL A 39 1.49 -3.63 7.16
CA VAL A 39 0.17 -2.99 7.25
C VAL A 39 0.05 -2.19 8.53
N ASN A 40 0.51 -2.75 9.67
CA ASN A 40 0.46 -2.04 10.93
C ASN A 40 1.28 -0.75 10.87
N GLU A 41 2.44 -0.78 10.26
CA GLU A 41 3.27 0.40 10.11
C GLU A 41 2.59 1.45 9.23
N LEU A 42 2.00 1.02 8.11
CA LEU A 42 1.35 1.94 7.19
C LEU A 42 0.12 2.60 7.82
N ILE A 43 -0.62 1.85 8.64
CA ILE A 43 -1.74 2.42 9.40
C ILE A 43 -1.21 3.42 10.41
N SER A 44 -0.21 3.04 11.18
CA SER A 44 0.35 3.87 12.23
C SER A 44 0.87 5.19 11.69
N LYS A 45 1.44 5.17 10.48
CA LYS A 45 2.02 6.38 9.87
C LYS A 45 1.03 7.13 8.98
N GLY A 46 -0.20 6.67 8.91
CA GLY A 46 -1.27 7.42 8.23
C GLY A 46 -1.31 7.28 6.72
N PHE A 47 -0.68 6.25 6.15
CA PHE A 47 -0.71 6.00 4.71
C PHE A 47 -1.99 5.30 4.26
N ILE A 48 -2.56 4.50 5.15
CA ILE A 48 -3.79 3.74 4.87
C ILE A 48 -4.67 3.75 6.10
N VAL A 49 -5.96 3.47 5.89
CA VAL A 49 -6.93 3.29 6.98
C VAL A 49 -7.73 2.03 6.71
N ILE A 50 -8.23 1.42 7.78
CA ILE A 50 -9.15 0.30 7.69
C ILE A 50 -10.55 0.82 7.98
N LYS A 51 -11.47 0.53 7.07
CA LYS A 51 -12.89 0.85 7.24
C LYS A 51 -13.64 -0.44 7.53
N THR A 52 -14.58 -0.35 8.47
CA THR A 52 -15.43 -1.48 8.83
C THR A 52 -16.86 -1.08 8.54
N ASP A 53 -17.58 -1.91 7.77
CA ASP A 53 -18.97 -1.60 7.44
C ASP A 53 -19.93 -2.16 8.51
N GLU A 54 -21.25 -2.02 8.27
CA GLU A 54 -22.26 -2.43 9.22
C GLU A 54 -22.29 -3.93 9.46
N GLN A 55 -21.76 -4.70 8.50
CA GLN A 55 -21.70 -6.16 8.61
C GLN A 55 -20.35 -6.62 9.13
N ASP A 56 -19.57 -5.70 9.69
CA ASP A 56 -18.26 -5.98 10.27
C ASP A 56 -17.21 -6.42 9.23
N LYS A 57 -17.45 -6.10 7.97
CA LYS A 57 -16.48 -6.38 6.91
C LYS A 57 -15.45 -5.26 6.83
N LYS A 58 -14.19 -5.66 6.72
CA LYS A 58 -13.09 -4.71 6.71
C LYS A 58 -12.58 -4.50 5.30
N THR A 59 -12.26 -3.25 4.98
CA THR A 59 -11.58 -2.89 3.74
C THR A 59 -10.47 -1.91 4.06
N ILE A 60 -9.41 -1.94 3.25
CA ILE A 60 -8.27 -1.04 3.40
C ILE A 60 -8.37 0.02 2.32
N ILE A 61 -8.20 1.27 2.72
CA ILE A 61 -8.34 2.43 1.84
C ILE A 61 -7.09 3.28 1.94
N LEU A 62 -6.66 3.80 0.79
CA LEU A 62 -5.51 4.70 0.72
C LEU A 62 -5.90 6.09 1.22
N THR A 63 -5.03 6.71 2.02
CA THR A 63 -5.21 8.09 2.44
C THR A 63 -4.58 9.02 1.41
N LYS A 64 -4.80 10.34 1.58
CA LYS A 64 -4.11 11.32 0.77
C LYS A 64 -2.60 11.17 0.90
N LYS A 65 -2.11 10.97 2.12
CA LYS A 65 -0.68 10.77 2.34
C LYS A 65 -0.16 9.55 1.58
N GLY A 66 -0.93 8.45 1.57
CA GLY A 66 -0.55 7.27 0.82
C GLY A 66 -0.50 7.54 -0.68
N ASN A 67 -1.47 8.27 -1.21
CA ASN A 67 -1.48 8.62 -2.63
C ASN A 67 -0.30 9.54 -2.96
N ASP A 68 -0.03 10.52 -2.11
CA ASP A 68 1.10 11.43 -2.32
C ASP A 68 2.42 10.66 -2.37
N PHE A 69 2.58 9.66 -1.51
CA PHE A 69 3.77 8.81 -1.52
C PHE A 69 3.95 8.12 -2.87
N ILE A 70 2.88 7.56 -3.41
CA ILE A 70 2.94 6.87 -4.70
C ILE A 70 3.36 7.84 -5.80
N GLU A 71 2.79 9.05 -5.80
CA GLU A 71 3.09 10.04 -6.82
C GLU A 71 4.56 10.49 -6.74
N GLU A 72 5.06 10.75 -5.53
CA GLU A 72 6.45 11.15 -5.35
C GLU A 72 7.40 10.01 -5.72
N TYR A 73 7.05 8.79 -5.37
CA TYR A 73 7.87 7.64 -5.72
C TYR A 73 7.97 7.48 -7.24
N HIS A 74 6.88 7.73 -7.93
CA HIS A 74 6.86 7.65 -9.40
C HIS A 74 7.83 8.67 -10.02
N VAL A 75 7.92 9.86 -9.45
CA VAL A 75 8.86 10.87 -9.93
C VAL A 75 10.31 10.37 -9.80
N ILE A 76 10.62 9.76 -8.67
CA ILE A 76 11.95 9.20 -8.44
C ILE A 76 12.26 8.07 -9.43
N GLU A 77 11.29 7.20 -9.69
CA GLU A 77 11.46 6.11 -10.65
C GLU A 77 11.75 6.65 -12.05
N ARG A 78 11.03 7.67 -12.46
CA ARG A 78 11.23 8.27 -13.77
C ARG A 78 12.60 8.92 -13.86
N PHE A 79 13.03 9.58 -12.79
CA PHE A 79 14.35 10.18 -12.73
C PHE A 79 15.43 9.11 -12.98
N ILE A 80 15.32 8.00 -12.27
CA ILE A 80 16.28 6.91 -12.39
C ILE A 80 16.29 6.34 -13.80
N GLU A 81 15.11 6.11 -14.38
CA GLU A 81 14.98 5.58 -15.74
C GLU A 81 15.59 6.51 -16.77
N ASN A 82 15.40 7.82 -16.60
CA ASN A 82 15.91 8.81 -17.55
C ASN A 82 17.45 8.81 -17.62
N PHE A 83 18.10 8.30 -16.59
CA PHE A 83 19.55 8.20 -16.56
C PHE A 83 20.05 6.79 -16.89
N GLY A 84 19.16 5.90 -17.30
CA GLY A 84 19.53 4.54 -17.68
C GLY A 84 19.83 3.63 -16.49
N LEU A 85 19.38 4.03 -15.32
CA LEU A 85 19.57 3.25 -14.11
C LEU A 85 18.34 2.43 -13.78
#